data_a0439e5ed6e8afcb60ba93fb664827c5
#
_entry.id   a0439e5ed6e8afcb60ba93fb664827c5
#
_cell.length_a   1.000
_cell.length_b   1.000
_cell.length_c   1.000
_cell.angle_alpha   90.00
_cell.angle_beta   90.00
_cell.angle_gamma   90.00
#
_symmetry.space_group_name_H-M   'P 1'
#
loop_
_entity.id
_entity.type
_entity.pdbx_description
1 polymer ?
#
loop_
_entity_poly.entity_id
_entity_poly.type
_entity_poly.pdbx_seq_one_letter_code
_entity_poly.pdbx_strand_id
1 'polypeptide(L)'
;MALGGGTFLVQNKILPGAYLNFVSVAQASATLSERGVATLPLALDWGPENQMFTVELDEFLKDSQQLFGYAYTAEELRPLREIFKHAKTVHFFRLNLGGQKAANTLATAKYPGLRGNALRLVITESENSTEEAPLFDVATYLEAAQVDKQLAIGAMSDLQPNPYLDWLPGAELTLTAGAPLTGGENGQVLDA
;
A
#
# COMPACT_ATOMS: atom_id res chain seq x y z
N MET A 1 2.35 -48.35 13.60
CA MET A 1 3.54 -48.68 14.43
C MET A 1 4.48 -47.45 14.31
N ALA A 2 4.55 -46.63 15.34
CA ALA A 2 5.45 -45.49 15.34
C ALA A 2 6.88 -45.98 15.61
N LEU A 3 7.74 -45.78 14.64
CA LEU A 3 9.19 -46.01 14.82
C LEU A 3 9.72 -44.85 15.68
N GLY A 4 9.96 -45.16 16.97
CA GLY A 4 10.55 -44.21 17.90
C GLY A 4 11.97 -43.85 17.49
N GLY A 5 12.18 -42.63 17.04
CA GLY A 5 13.49 -42.03 16.86
C GLY A 5 14.08 -41.69 18.21
N GLY A 6 14.91 -42.57 18.77
CA GLY A 6 15.69 -42.32 19.97
C GLY A 6 17.00 -41.64 19.61
N THR A 7 17.36 -40.58 20.36
CA THR A 7 18.70 -39.95 20.28
C THR A 7 19.72 -40.87 20.98
N PHE A 8 20.73 -41.30 20.28
CA PHE A 8 21.79 -42.14 20.87
C PHE A 8 22.85 -41.26 21.56
N LEU A 9 22.76 -41.14 22.87
CA LEU A 9 23.74 -40.42 23.69
C LEU A 9 24.99 -41.20 24.03
N VAL A 10 24.92 -42.54 23.93
CA VAL A 10 26.05 -43.45 24.21
C VAL A 10 26.11 -44.53 23.14
N GLN A 11 27.28 -44.77 22.57
CA GLN A 11 27.54 -45.85 21.62
C GLN A 11 27.85 -47.14 22.36
N ASN A 12 26.86 -47.96 22.66
CA ASN A 12 27.03 -49.29 23.24
C ASN A 12 26.55 -50.39 22.30
N LYS A 13 26.72 -50.20 20.99
CA LYS A 13 26.29 -51.14 19.96
C LYS A 13 27.36 -52.21 19.75
N ILE A 14 26.97 -53.48 19.91
CA ILE A 14 27.86 -54.66 19.81
C ILE A 14 27.83 -55.25 18.38
N LEU A 15 26.81 -54.98 17.59
CA LEU A 15 26.63 -55.51 16.25
C LEU A 15 27.13 -54.54 15.17
N PRO A 16 27.83 -55.01 14.13
CA PRO A 16 28.22 -54.16 13.01
C PRO A 16 26.98 -53.69 12.26
N GLY A 17 26.88 -52.37 12.03
CA GLY A 17 25.76 -51.74 11.33
C GLY A 17 25.96 -50.20 11.20
N ALA A 18 25.24 -49.58 10.27
CA ALA A 18 25.21 -48.12 10.14
C ALA A 18 24.16 -47.55 11.10
N TYR A 19 24.61 -46.73 12.04
CA TYR A 19 23.74 -46.05 13.00
C TYR A 19 23.67 -44.57 12.64
N LEU A 20 22.53 -44.13 12.06
CA LEU A 20 22.32 -42.76 11.65
C LEU A 20 21.50 -42.02 12.73
N ASN A 21 22.05 -40.94 13.24
CA ASN A 21 21.36 -40.04 14.14
C ASN A 21 20.95 -38.78 13.36
N PHE A 22 19.66 -38.60 13.09
CA PHE A 22 19.15 -37.42 12.48
C PHE A 22 18.86 -36.40 13.58
N VAL A 23 19.73 -35.38 13.70
CA VAL A 23 19.47 -34.24 14.55
C VAL A 23 18.82 -33.19 13.67
N SER A 24 17.54 -32.88 13.93
CA SER A 24 16.91 -31.74 13.33
C SER A 24 17.55 -30.48 13.92
N VAL A 25 18.41 -29.82 13.15
CA VAL A 25 18.80 -28.43 13.44
C VAL A 25 17.62 -27.58 13.01
N ALA A 26 16.62 -27.44 13.89
CA ALA A 26 15.60 -26.43 13.71
C ALA A 26 16.31 -25.08 13.65
N GLN A 27 16.45 -24.52 12.47
CA GLN A 27 16.75 -23.10 12.36
C GLN A 27 15.58 -22.41 13.05
N ALA A 28 15.87 -21.71 14.14
CA ALA A 28 14.93 -20.79 14.75
C ALA A 28 14.59 -19.74 13.67
N SER A 29 13.49 -19.94 12.95
CA SER A 29 12.91 -18.87 12.19
C SER A 29 12.35 -17.92 13.24
N ALA A 30 12.90 -16.70 13.32
CA ALA A 30 12.32 -15.64 14.12
C ALA A 30 10.84 -15.54 13.74
N THR A 31 9.95 -15.77 14.67
CA THR A 31 8.52 -15.59 14.44
C THR A 31 8.25 -14.08 14.22
N LEU A 32 7.23 -13.74 13.46
CA LEU A 32 6.83 -12.33 13.25
C LEU A 32 6.69 -11.56 14.57
N SER A 33 6.35 -12.25 15.66
CA SER A 33 6.23 -11.67 17.01
C SER A 33 7.57 -11.25 17.64
N GLU A 34 8.69 -11.74 17.15
CA GLU A 34 10.05 -11.41 17.62
C GLU A 34 10.70 -10.27 16.83
N ARG A 35 10.06 -9.82 15.74
CA ARG A 35 10.56 -8.69 14.95
C ARG A 35 10.31 -7.39 15.69
N GLY A 36 11.30 -6.51 15.68
CA GLY A 36 11.30 -5.24 16.38
C GLY A 36 10.40 -4.18 15.74
N VAL A 37 10.36 -3.03 16.40
CA VAL A 37 9.79 -1.78 15.90
C VAL A 37 10.93 -0.93 15.36
N ALA A 38 10.75 -0.32 14.19
CA ALA A 38 11.70 0.61 13.59
C ALA A 38 11.05 1.98 13.40
N THR A 39 11.85 3.04 13.38
CA THR A 39 11.41 4.38 12.99
C THR A 39 12.23 4.82 11.78
N LEU A 40 11.54 5.32 10.75
CA LEU A 40 12.15 5.67 9.49
C LEU A 40 11.65 7.03 8.98
N PRO A 41 12.48 8.08 9.10
CA PRO A 41 12.22 9.33 8.38
C PRO A 41 12.69 9.20 6.93
N LEU A 42 11.83 9.55 5.97
CA LEU A 42 12.16 9.58 4.55
C LEU A 42 11.44 10.67 3.77
N ALA A 43 12.03 11.08 2.65
CA ALA A 43 11.33 11.86 1.64
C ALA A 43 10.38 10.94 0.87
N LEU A 44 9.12 11.34 0.77
CA LEU A 44 8.07 10.60 0.08
C LEU A 44 7.37 11.52 -0.92
N ASP A 45 6.98 11.00 -2.05
CA ASP A 45 6.16 11.70 -3.05
C ASP A 45 4.65 11.40 -2.92
N TRP A 46 4.30 10.69 -1.83
CA TRP A 46 2.94 10.37 -1.41
C TRP A 46 2.89 10.10 0.10
N GLY A 47 1.77 10.37 0.73
CA GLY A 47 1.55 10.10 2.14
C GLY A 47 1.39 11.35 2.99
N PRO A 48 0.99 11.18 4.27
CA PRO A 48 0.71 12.29 5.17
C PRO A 48 1.96 13.11 5.48
N GLU A 49 1.77 14.43 5.62
CA GLU A 49 2.80 15.39 6.06
C GLU A 49 2.63 15.76 7.52
N ASN A 50 3.70 16.23 8.17
CA ASN A 50 3.72 16.77 9.55
C ASN A 50 3.18 15.82 10.62
N GLN A 51 3.11 14.55 10.34
CA GLN A 51 2.68 13.54 11.31
C GLN A 51 3.43 12.24 11.12
N MET A 52 3.61 11.54 12.22
CA MET A 52 4.10 10.18 12.20
C MET A 52 2.93 9.24 11.88
N PHE A 53 3.14 8.30 10.99
CA PHE A 53 2.18 7.24 10.72
C PHE A 53 2.85 5.88 10.88
N THR A 54 2.07 4.93 11.33
CA THR A 54 2.56 3.58 11.64
C THR A 54 2.03 2.62 10.60
N VAL A 55 2.90 1.74 10.13
CA VAL A 55 2.54 0.69 9.18
C VAL A 55 3.02 -0.65 9.74
N GLU A 56 2.15 -1.63 9.75
CA GLU A 56 2.49 -3.01 10.04
C GLU A 56 2.86 -3.77 8.76
N LEU A 57 3.61 -4.85 8.91
CA LEU A 57 4.04 -5.67 7.76
C LEU A 57 2.85 -6.14 6.92
N ASP A 58 1.75 -6.55 7.55
CA ASP A 58 0.55 -7.04 6.86
C ASP A 58 -0.14 -5.95 6.05
N GLU A 59 -0.18 -4.72 6.57
CA GLU A 59 -0.68 -3.54 5.84
C GLU A 59 0.25 -3.19 4.68
N PHE A 60 1.56 -3.21 4.91
CA PHE A 60 2.53 -2.95 3.85
C PHE A 60 2.39 -3.94 2.68
N LEU A 61 2.15 -5.21 2.96
CA LEU A 61 1.97 -6.25 1.94
C LEU A 61 0.68 -6.05 1.13
N LYS A 62 -0.40 -5.58 1.76
CA LYS A 62 -1.72 -5.46 1.14
C LYS A 62 -1.95 -4.09 0.52
N ASP A 63 -1.61 -3.04 1.28
CA ASP A 63 -2.08 -1.68 1.04
C ASP A 63 -0.93 -0.72 0.66
N SER A 64 0.23 -1.25 0.27
CA SER A 64 1.42 -0.45 -0.10
C SER A 64 1.11 0.62 -1.15
N GLN A 65 0.24 0.33 -2.12
CA GLN A 65 -0.14 1.27 -3.16
C GLN A 65 -0.97 2.45 -2.61
N GLN A 66 -1.82 2.21 -1.63
CA GLN A 66 -2.59 3.24 -0.95
C GLN A 66 -1.70 4.07 -0.01
N LEU A 67 -0.82 3.39 0.75
CA LEU A 67 0.03 4.00 1.78
C LEU A 67 1.16 4.86 1.18
N PHE A 68 1.81 4.35 0.13
CA PHE A 68 3.03 4.93 -0.44
C PHE A 68 2.89 5.34 -1.92
N GLY A 69 1.73 5.09 -2.54
CA GLY A 69 1.47 5.39 -3.95
C GLY A 69 2.05 4.37 -4.93
N TYR A 70 2.73 3.33 -4.47
CA TYR A 70 3.40 2.32 -5.29
C TYR A 70 2.98 0.90 -4.93
N ALA A 71 2.91 0.03 -5.93
CA ALA A 71 2.69 -1.38 -5.68
C ALA A 71 3.83 -1.99 -4.85
N TYR A 72 3.54 -2.99 -4.03
CA TYR A 72 4.52 -3.65 -3.17
C TYR A 72 5.81 -4.06 -3.90
N THR A 73 5.71 -4.49 -5.16
CA THR A 73 6.84 -4.96 -5.97
C THR A 73 7.63 -3.83 -6.63
N ALA A 74 7.16 -2.59 -6.56
CA ALA A 74 7.81 -1.45 -7.19
C ALA A 74 9.23 -1.21 -6.63
N GLU A 75 10.14 -0.71 -7.47
CA GLU A 75 11.54 -0.51 -7.08
C GLU A 75 11.68 0.57 -6.00
N GLU A 76 10.81 1.57 -6.03
CA GLU A 76 10.73 2.66 -5.05
C GLU A 76 10.51 2.15 -3.62
N LEU A 77 9.81 1.02 -3.47
CA LEU A 77 9.55 0.40 -2.16
C LEU A 77 10.61 -0.61 -1.73
N ARG A 78 11.67 -0.80 -2.52
CA ARG A 78 12.75 -1.74 -2.18
C ARG A 78 13.38 -1.47 -0.81
N PRO A 79 13.74 -0.23 -0.42
CA PRO A 79 14.28 0.04 0.92
C PRO A 79 13.30 -0.34 2.03
N LEU A 80 12.00 -0.11 1.82
CA LEU A 80 10.98 -0.46 2.79
C LEU A 80 10.84 -1.98 2.94
N ARG A 81 10.89 -2.71 1.83
CA ARG A 81 10.88 -4.18 1.87
C ARG A 81 12.06 -4.74 2.67
N GLU A 82 13.26 -4.14 2.55
CA GLU A 82 14.41 -4.58 3.32
C GLU A 82 14.20 -4.35 4.83
N ILE A 83 13.62 -3.22 5.24
CA ILE A 83 13.34 -2.92 6.64
C ILE A 83 12.31 -3.91 7.20
N PHE A 84 11.24 -4.18 6.47
CA PHE A 84 10.21 -5.11 6.90
C PHE A 84 10.63 -6.58 6.96
N LYS A 85 11.82 -6.93 6.47
CA LYS A 85 12.44 -8.24 6.75
C LYS A 85 12.84 -8.38 8.22
N HIS A 86 13.11 -7.27 8.91
CA HIS A 86 13.64 -7.23 10.26
C HIS A 86 12.69 -6.56 11.28
N ALA A 87 11.74 -5.76 10.82
CA ALA A 87 10.75 -5.08 11.65
C ALA A 87 9.34 -5.62 11.36
N LYS A 88 8.52 -5.72 12.40
CA LYS A 88 7.09 -6.00 12.29
C LYS A 88 6.30 -4.71 12.07
N THR A 89 6.70 -3.66 12.78
CA THR A 89 6.03 -2.36 12.79
C THR A 89 7.06 -1.28 12.47
N VAL A 90 6.72 -0.36 11.59
CA VAL A 90 7.57 0.76 11.24
C VAL A 90 6.80 2.06 11.40
N HIS A 91 7.39 2.98 12.15
CA HIS A 91 6.90 4.36 12.27
C HIS A 91 7.58 5.21 11.22
N PHE A 92 6.79 5.78 10.31
CA PHE A 92 7.27 6.66 9.24
C PHE A 92 7.05 8.12 9.60
N PHE A 93 7.98 8.95 9.20
CA PHE A 93 7.83 10.40 9.20
C PHE A 93 8.30 10.95 7.85
N ARG A 94 7.43 11.74 7.20
CA ARG A 94 7.74 12.35 5.92
C ARG A 94 8.61 13.58 6.11
N LEU A 95 9.81 13.60 5.48
CA LEU A 95 10.79 14.68 5.61
C LEU A 95 10.52 15.87 4.69
N ASN A 96 9.87 15.66 3.54
CA ASN A 96 9.56 16.74 2.61
C ASN A 96 8.18 17.31 2.93
N LEU A 97 8.15 18.59 3.32
CA LEU A 97 6.98 19.32 3.79
C LEU A 97 6.60 20.47 2.86
N GLY A 98 5.33 20.88 2.92
CA GLY A 98 4.81 21.99 2.11
C GLY A 98 4.56 21.62 0.65
N GLY A 99 4.33 20.36 0.37
CA GLY A 99 3.96 19.88 -0.95
C GLY A 99 2.59 20.36 -1.40
N GLN A 100 2.33 20.28 -2.72
CA GLN A 100 1.04 20.61 -3.32
C GLN A 100 0.28 19.33 -3.66
N LYS A 101 -1.03 19.33 -3.42
CA LYS A 101 -1.91 18.25 -3.87
C LYS A 101 -2.20 18.42 -5.35
N ALA A 102 -2.10 17.35 -6.12
CA ALA A 102 -2.64 17.34 -7.47
C ALA A 102 -4.16 17.50 -7.44
N ALA A 103 -4.72 18.22 -8.40
CA ALA A 103 -6.14 18.49 -8.47
C ALA A 103 -6.65 18.53 -9.91
N ASN A 104 -7.96 18.36 -10.06
CA ASN A 104 -8.72 18.70 -11.25
C ASN A 104 -10.05 19.35 -10.84
N THR A 105 -11.00 19.46 -11.74
CA THR A 105 -12.32 20.07 -11.47
C THR A 105 -13.23 19.21 -10.59
N LEU A 106 -12.92 17.94 -10.39
CA LEU A 106 -13.77 16.96 -9.70
C LEU A 106 -13.21 16.55 -8.33
N ALA A 107 -11.88 16.51 -8.19
CA ALA A 107 -11.23 15.99 -7.00
C ALA A 107 -9.83 16.57 -6.77
N THR A 108 -9.35 16.43 -5.54
CA THR A 108 -7.95 16.66 -5.17
C THR A 108 -7.32 15.36 -4.69
N ALA A 109 -6.02 15.18 -4.92
CA ALA A 109 -5.30 14.03 -4.39
C ALA A 109 -5.39 13.99 -2.86
N LYS A 110 -5.42 12.79 -2.28
CA LYS A 110 -5.49 12.60 -0.82
C LYS A 110 -4.32 13.24 -0.11
N TYR A 111 -3.13 13.08 -0.68
CA TYR A 111 -1.87 13.57 -0.13
C TYR A 111 -1.14 14.48 -1.14
N PRO A 112 -0.36 15.45 -0.66
CA PRO A 112 0.52 16.24 -1.52
C PRO A 112 1.67 15.37 -2.05
N GLY A 113 2.18 15.74 -3.22
CA GLY A 113 3.32 15.08 -3.83
C GLY A 113 3.16 14.79 -5.31
N LEU A 114 4.28 14.50 -5.96
CA LEU A 114 4.33 14.21 -7.38
C LEU A 114 3.46 13.01 -7.79
N ARG A 115 3.30 12.05 -6.86
CA ARG A 115 2.52 10.83 -7.14
C ARG A 115 1.05 11.13 -7.41
N GLY A 116 0.52 12.21 -6.87
CA GLY A 116 -0.84 12.67 -7.16
C GLY A 116 -1.10 12.96 -8.64
N ASN A 117 -0.08 13.36 -9.40
CA ASN A 117 -0.20 13.62 -10.84
C ASN A 117 -0.41 12.33 -11.69
N ALA A 118 -0.17 11.17 -11.10
CA ALA A 118 -0.44 9.88 -11.74
C ALA A 118 -1.90 9.42 -11.57
N LEU A 119 -2.70 10.15 -10.79
CA LEU A 119 -4.12 9.89 -10.62
C LEU A 119 -4.92 10.46 -11.80
N ARG A 120 -5.91 9.70 -12.24
CA ARG A 120 -6.89 10.15 -13.23
C ARG A 120 -8.27 9.56 -12.94
N LEU A 121 -9.30 10.31 -13.30
CA LEU A 121 -10.67 9.88 -13.21
C LEU A 121 -11.22 9.53 -14.59
N VAL A 122 -11.94 8.43 -14.65
CA VAL A 122 -12.70 8.00 -15.83
C VAL A 122 -14.16 7.92 -15.41
N ILE A 123 -15.03 8.63 -16.12
CA ILE A 123 -16.48 8.66 -15.85
C ILE A 123 -17.19 8.20 -17.11
N THR A 124 -17.88 7.10 -17.01
CA THR A 124 -18.66 6.51 -18.10
C THR A 124 -20.13 6.48 -17.72
N GLU A 125 -21.00 6.41 -18.71
CA GLU A 125 -22.41 6.17 -18.46
C GLU A 125 -22.61 4.77 -17.86
N SER A 126 -23.41 4.67 -16.81
CA SER A 126 -23.73 3.38 -16.20
C SER A 126 -24.73 2.61 -17.06
N GLU A 127 -24.64 1.28 -17.03
CA GLU A 127 -25.60 0.40 -17.72
C GLU A 127 -27.05 0.61 -17.23
N ASN A 128 -27.22 1.12 -16.01
CA ASN A 128 -28.52 1.41 -15.41
C ASN A 128 -28.98 2.87 -15.62
N SER A 129 -28.26 3.65 -16.41
CA SER A 129 -28.59 5.04 -16.73
C SER A 129 -29.84 5.10 -17.62
N THR A 130 -30.67 6.12 -17.40
CA THR A 130 -31.82 6.45 -18.25
C THR A 130 -31.81 7.95 -18.56
N GLU A 131 -32.52 8.35 -19.61
CA GLU A 131 -32.64 9.77 -19.97
C GLU A 131 -33.28 10.62 -18.83
N GLU A 132 -34.18 10.02 -18.04
CA GLU A 132 -34.85 10.69 -16.93
C GLU A 132 -34.02 10.69 -15.64
N ALA A 133 -33.12 9.71 -15.48
CA ALA A 133 -32.24 9.57 -14.32
C ALA A 133 -30.83 9.13 -14.77
N PRO A 134 -29.96 10.08 -15.17
CA PRO A 134 -28.62 9.76 -15.62
C PRO A 134 -27.79 9.23 -14.47
N LEU A 135 -27.12 8.10 -14.70
CA LEU A 135 -26.24 7.46 -13.74
C LEU A 135 -24.85 7.26 -14.35
N PHE A 136 -23.84 7.39 -13.53
CA PHE A 136 -22.45 7.32 -13.94
C PHE A 136 -21.68 6.25 -13.19
N ASP A 137 -20.75 5.61 -13.88
CA ASP A 137 -19.73 4.78 -13.26
C ASP A 137 -18.44 5.61 -13.16
N VAL A 138 -17.94 5.79 -11.94
CA VAL A 138 -16.77 6.60 -11.66
C VAL A 138 -15.62 5.70 -11.26
N ALA A 139 -14.55 5.68 -12.05
CA ALA A 139 -13.36 4.88 -11.81
C ALA A 139 -12.15 5.78 -11.56
N THR A 140 -11.39 5.47 -10.50
CA THR A 140 -10.12 6.11 -10.18
C THR A 140 -8.99 5.19 -10.62
N TYR A 141 -8.04 5.75 -11.35
CA TYR A 141 -6.83 5.07 -11.80
C TYR A 141 -5.59 5.74 -11.20
N LEU A 142 -4.64 4.93 -10.82
CA LEU A 142 -3.27 5.35 -10.52
C LEU A 142 -2.38 4.75 -11.59
N GLU A 143 -1.85 5.58 -12.49
CA GLU A 143 -1.22 5.14 -13.74
C GLU A 143 -2.16 4.28 -14.60
N ALA A 144 -1.80 3.02 -14.84
CA ALA A 144 -2.65 2.07 -15.58
C ALA A 144 -3.56 1.21 -14.68
N ALA A 145 -3.32 1.21 -13.36
CA ALA A 145 -4.08 0.39 -12.43
C ALA A 145 -5.38 1.09 -12.01
N GLN A 146 -6.51 0.41 -12.15
CA GLN A 146 -7.77 0.84 -11.53
C GLN A 146 -7.71 0.57 -10.02
N VAL A 147 -7.76 1.63 -9.21
CA VAL A 147 -7.61 1.55 -7.75
C VAL A 147 -8.91 1.72 -6.99
N ASP A 148 -9.94 2.29 -7.62
CA ASP A 148 -11.28 2.40 -7.07
C ASP A 148 -12.31 2.42 -8.21
N LYS A 149 -13.51 1.93 -7.96
CA LYS A 149 -14.65 2.04 -8.88
C LYS A 149 -15.96 2.12 -8.11
N GLN A 150 -16.76 3.12 -8.42
CA GLN A 150 -18.09 3.33 -7.88
C GLN A 150 -19.10 3.31 -9.03
N LEU A 151 -20.18 2.57 -8.84
CA LEU A 151 -21.17 2.28 -9.88
C LEU A 151 -22.48 3.02 -9.62
N ALA A 152 -23.17 3.37 -10.70
CA ALA A 152 -24.52 3.92 -10.67
C ALA A 152 -24.66 5.18 -9.78
N ILE A 153 -23.72 6.11 -9.90
CA ILE A 153 -23.69 7.36 -9.15
C ILE A 153 -24.56 8.42 -9.86
N GLY A 154 -25.55 8.95 -9.16
CA GLY A 154 -26.44 10.00 -9.70
C GLY A 154 -25.90 11.41 -9.52
N ALA A 155 -25.17 11.66 -8.43
CA ALA A 155 -24.60 12.97 -8.11
C ALA A 155 -23.28 12.85 -7.34
N MET A 156 -22.51 13.94 -7.29
CA MET A 156 -21.26 13.99 -6.50
C MET A 156 -21.48 13.67 -5.02
N SER A 157 -22.65 13.98 -4.46
CA SER A 157 -23.03 13.68 -3.08
C SER A 157 -23.15 12.18 -2.77
N ASP A 158 -23.34 11.35 -3.78
CA ASP A 158 -23.55 9.91 -3.64
C ASP A 158 -22.22 9.15 -3.63
N LEU A 159 -21.13 9.84 -4.03
CA LEU A 159 -19.80 9.27 -4.05
C LEU A 159 -19.33 8.94 -2.63
N GLN A 160 -18.88 7.72 -2.47
CA GLN A 160 -18.29 7.24 -1.22
C GLN A 160 -16.86 7.79 -1.06
N PRO A 161 -16.33 7.81 0.18
CA PRO A 161 -14.94 8.17 0.43
C PRO A 161 -14.00 7.33 -0.43
N ASN A 162 -13.00 8.00 -1.03
CA ASN A 162 -11.99 7.35 -1.84
C ASN A 162 -10.62 7.40 -1.12
N PRO A 163 -9.85 6.31 -1.06
CA PRO A 163 -8.58 6.29 -0.36
C PRO A 163 -7.46 7.10 -1.04
N TYR A 164 -7.64 7.46 -2.32
CA TYR A 164 -6.62 8.15 -3.11
C TYR A 164 -6.92 9.64 -3.35
N LEU A 165 -8.17 10.05 -3.17
CA LEU A 165 -8.58 11.43 -3.46
C LEU A 165 -9.72 11.89 -2.56
N ASP A 166 -9.87 13.21 -2.48
CA ASP A 166 -10.97 13.90 -1.83
C ASP A 166 -11.84 14.56 -2.92
N TRP A 167 -13.14 14.26 -2.92
CA TRP A 167 -14.10 14.82 -3.88
C TRP A 167 -14.34 16.30 -3.62
N LEU A 168 -14.45 17.10 -4.68
CA LEU A 168 -14.77 18.54 -4.57
C LEU A 168 -16.30 18.73 -4.50
N PRO A 169 -16.81 19.32 -3.41
CA PRO A 169 -18.22 19.60 -3.27
C PRO A 169 -18.73 20.55 -4.39
N GLY A 170 -19.87 20.23 -4.97
CA GLY A 170 -20.50 21.08 -5.99
C GLY A 170 -19.93 20.92 -7.41
N ALA A 171 -19.00 20.03 -7.63
CA ALA A 171 -18.61 19.63 -8.97
C ALA A 171 -19.75 18.85 -9.67
N GLU A 172 -19.79 18.91 -10.99
CA GLU A 172 -20.78 18.17 -11.78
C GLU A 172 -20.11 16.93 -12.42
N LEU A 173 -20.79 15.78 -12.35
CA LEU A 173 -20.34 14.58 -13.04
C LEU A 173 -20.56 14.75 -14.55
N THR A 174 -19.47 14.69 -15.29
CA THR A 174 -19.47 14.73 -16.75
C THR A 174 -18.69 13.57 -17.31
N LEU A 175 -19.15 13.01 -18.42
CA LEU A 175 -18.46 11.90 -19.08
C LEU A 175 -17.04 12.31 -19.44
N THR A 176 -16.07 11.46 -19.07
CA THR A 176 -14.67 11.66 -19.42
C THR A 176 -13.95 10.34 -19.59
N ALA A 177 -13.17 10.21 -20.67
CA ALA A 177 -12.31 9.06 -20.90
C ALA A 177 -11.02 9.09 -20.06
N GLY A 178 -10.75 10.21 -19.37
CA GLY A 178 -9.61 10.36 -18.48
C GLY A 178 -9.33 11.80 -18.14
N ALA A 179 -9.78 12.24 -16.95
CA ALA A 179 -9.45 13.55 -16.36
C ALA A 179 -8.26 13.38 -15.40
N PRO A 180 -7.02 13.74 -15.80
CA PRO A 180 -5.86 13.64 -14.91
C PRO A 180 -5.95 14.69 -13.80
N LEU A 181 -5.37 14.37 -12.64
CA LEU A 181 -5.04 15.35 -11.63
C LEU A 181 -3.65 15.93 -11.95
N THR A 182 -3.47 17.21 -11.71
CA THR A 182 -2.22 17.93 -12.02
C THR A 182 -1.84 18.90 -10.92
N GLY A 183 -0.60 19.43 -10.96
CA GLY A 183 -0.12 20.42 -9.98
C GLY A 183 0.34 19.80 -8.66
N GLY A 184 0.46 18.49 -8.57
CA GLY A 184 1.07 17.84 -7.41
C GLY A 184 2.57 18.09 -7.37
N GLU A 185 3.08 18.54 -6.21
CA GLU A 185 4.50 18.82 -6.00
C GLU A 185 4.97 18.23 -4.67
N ASN A 186 6.17 17.67 -4.68
CA ASN A 186 6.82 17.31 -3.43
C ASN A 186 7.22 18.58 -2.69
N GLY A 187 7.01 18.64 -1.41
CA GLY A 187 7.56 19.71 -0.60
C GLY A 187 9.08 19.67 -0.52
N GLN A 188 9.67 20.65 0.15
CA GLN A 188 11.10 20.70 0.38
C GLN A 188 11.49 19.70 1.46
N VAL A 189 12.59 18.98 1.23
CA VAL A 189 13.17 18.12 2.27
C VAL A 189 13.75 19.00 3.35
N LEU A 190 13.43 18.69 4.60
CA LEU A 190 14.05 19.35 5.75
C LEU A 190 15.55 19.03 5.75
N ASP A 191 16.38 20.07 5.61
CA ASP A 191 17.82 19.95 5.82
C ASP A 191 18.09 19.72 7.31
N ALA A 192 19.00 18.80 7.61
CA ALA A 192 19.39 18.43 8.97
C ALA A 192 20.37 19.43 9.58
#